data_8c09536e06cd00f02adb5af3681f1a88
#
_entry.id   8c09536e06cd00f02adb5af3681f1a88
#
_cell.length_a   1.000
_cell.length_b   1.000
_cell.length_c   1.000
_cell.angle_alpha   90.00
_cell.angle_beta   90.00
_cell.angle_gamma   90.00
#
_symmetry.space_group_name_H-M   'P 1'
#
loop_
_entity.id
_entity.type
_entity.pdbx_description
1 polymer ?
#
loop_
_entity_poly.entity_id
_entity_poly.type
_entity_poly.pdbx_seq_one_letter_code
_entity_poly.pdbx_strand_id
1 'polypeptide(L)'
;MNKLKVILLSFFLNLIFLSFSFSEIVKKVQITGNTRISDETILMFSKISEGQNFKISMLNEILKNLYDSNFFSNVSVTFENSIIAINIEEAPLIKDIKISGLKADKFKKLIRESLILKSRGSFNEFFLSEEKKIIQSKLRSAGYYFSKIDPFIEILDDNM
;
A
#
# COMPACT_ATOMS: atom_id res chain seq x y z
N MET A 1 -63.68 8.84 3.53
CA MET A 1 -62.31 9.40 3.57
C MET A 1 -61.92 9.74 2.16
N ASN A 2 -61.73 11.01 1.81
CA ASN A 2 -61.58 11.46 0.41
C ASN A 2 -60.32 10.85 -0.19
N LYS A 3 -60.43 10.16 -1.33
CA LYS A 3 -59.33 9.53 -2.08
C LYS A 3 -58.14 10.53 -2.27
N LEU A 4 -58.41 11.81 -2.43
CA LEU A 4 -57.46 12.87 -2.51
C LEU A 4 -56.59 13.03 -1.24
N LYS A 5 -57.17 12.88 -0.05
CA LYS A 5 -56.42 12.93 1.23
C LYS A 5 -55.49 11.73 1.41
N VAL A 6 -55.87 10.55 0.94
CA VAL A 6 -55.04 9.37 0.99
C VAL A 6 -53.83 9.48 0.01
N ILE A 7 -54.08 10.04 -1.19
CA ILE A 7 -53.01 10.30 -2.17
C ILE A 7 -52.01 11.33 -1.65
N LEU A 8 -52.50 12.44 -1.03
CA LEU A 8 -51.66 13.48 -0.41
C LEU A 8 -50.86 12.90 0.77
N LEU A 9 -51.46 12.06 1.61
CA LEU A 9 -50.79 11.44 2.75
C LEU A 9 -49.71 10.47 2.29
N SER A 10 -50.00 9.68 1.23
CA SER A 10 -49.02 8.73 0.63
C SER A 10 -47.84 9.51 -0.03
N PHE A 11 -48.12 10.64 -0.68
CA PHE A 11 -47.07 11.49 -1.27
C PHE A 11 -46.19 12.11 -0.19
N PHE A 12 -46.80 12.57 0.91
CA PHE A 12 -46.07 13.16 2.06
C PHE A 12 -45.24 12.10 2.78
N LEU A 13 -45.73 10.87 2.91
CA LEU A 13 -44.99 9.75 3.50
C LEU A 13 -43.78 9.35 2.64
N ASN A 14 -43.85 9.44 1.31
CA ASN A 14 -42.70 9.22 0.44
C ASN A 14 -41.62 10.32 0.53
N LEU A 15 -42.01 11.55 0.86
CA LEU A 15 -41.06 12.66 1.05
C LEU A 15 -40.21 12.49 2.32
N ILE A 16 -40.70 11.75 3.32
CA ILE A 16 -39.98 11.48 4.59
C ILE A 16 -38.87 10.47 4.40
N PHE A 17 -38.92 9.64 3.34
CA PHE A 17 -37.87 8.69 2.98
C PHE A 17 -36.74 9.28 2.10
N LEU A 18 -36.69 10.59 1.91
CA LEU A 18 -35.49 11.23 1.39
C LEU A 18 -34.40 11.05 2.46
N SER A 19 -33.66 9.95 2.30
CA SER A 19 -32.48 9.65 3.12
C SER A 19 -31.53 10.82 3.04
N PHE A 20 -31.42 11.59 4.12
CA PHE A 20 -30.34 12.54 4.29
C PHE A 20 -29.05 11.71 4.33
N SER A 21 -28.37 11.62 3.21
CA SER A 21 -27.01 11.11 3.16
C SER A 21 -26.13 12.15 3.87
N PHE A 22 -25.95 11.98 5.17
CA PHE A 22 -24.97 12.77 5.89
C PHE A 22 -23.59 12.35 5.38
N SER A 23 -22.99 13.19 4.57
CA SER A 23 -21.58 13.07 4.23
C SER A 23 -20.80 13.48 5.48
N GLU A 24 -20.18 12.52 6.14
CA GLU A 24 -19.36 12.80 7.32
C GLU A 24 -18.05 13.45 6.87
N ILE A 25 -17.61 14.48 7.59
CA ILE A 25 -16.38 15.21 7.27
C ILE A 25 -15.23 14.64 8.10
N VAL A 26 -14.08 14.44 7.49
CA VAL A 26 -12.84 14.09 8.18
C VAL A 26 -12.37 15.27 9.01
N LYS A 27 -12.53 15.19 10.33
CA LYS A 27 -12.08 16.24 11.26
C LYS A 27 -10.61 16.14 11.59
N LYS A 28 -10.08 14.91 11.63
CA LYS A 28 -8.70 14.65 12.02
C LYS A 28 -8.18 13.39 11.35
N VAL A 29 -6.88 13.38 11.02
CA VAL A 29 -6.14 12.19 10.65
C VAL A 29 -5.12 11.88 11.75
N GLN A 30 -5.13 10.66 12.26
CA GLN A 30 -4.18 10.17 13.25
C GLN A 30 -3.33 9.11 12.61
N ILE A 31 -2.00 9.25 12.75
CA ILE A 31 -1.02 8.31 12.20
C ILE A 31 -0.23 7.72 13.35
N THR A 32 -0.01 6.42 13.32
CA THR A 32 0.76 5.68 14.33
C THR A 32 1.60 4.58 13.67
N GLY A 33 2.71 4.22 14.34
CA GLY A 33 3.60 3.14 13.90
C GLY A 33 4.74 3.59 12.97
N ASN A 34 4.76 4.86 12.55
CA ASN A 34 5.87 5.42 11.80
C ASN A 34 7.06 5.76 12.73
N THR A 35 8.25 5.56 12.22
CA THR A 35 9.52 5.87 12.91
C THR A 35 10.47 6.67 12.03
N ARG A 36 10.60 6.32 10.76
CA ARG A 36 11.48 6.95 9.78
C ARG A 36 10.74 7.89 8.83
N ILE A 37 9.48 7.61 8.57
CA ILE A 37 8.66 8.32 7.59
C ILE A 37 7.78 9.31 8.34
N SER A 38 7.83 10.59 7.96
CA SER A 38 7.05 11.62 8.65
C SER A 38 5.55 11.52 8.34
N ASP A 39 4.73 12.04 9.25
CA ASP A 39 3.27 12.10 9.08
C ASP A 39 2.88 12.82 7.79
N GLU A 40 3.57 13.91 7.44
CA GLU A 40 3.30 14.67 6.21
C GLU A 40 3.53 13.82 4.97
N THR A 41 4.57 12.99 4.98
CA THR A 41 4.86 12.06 3.87
C THR A 41 3.76 11.01 3.74
N ILE A 42 3.28 10.47 4.86
CA ILE A 42 2.20 9.50 4.89
C ILE A 42 0.89 10.12 4.40
N LEU A 43 0.57 11.34 4.84
CA LEU A 43 -0.59 12.10 4.35
C LEU A 43 -0.50 12.35 2.84
N MET A 44 0.67 12.70 2.34
CA MET A 44 0.89 12.88 0.90
C MET A 44 0.63 11.60 0.10
N PHE A 45 1.11 10.44 0.57
CA PHE A 45 0.86 9.16 -0.08
C PHE A 45 -0.61 8.74 0.03
N SER A 46 -1.22 8.92 1.18
CA SER A 46 -2.63 8.56 1.41
C SER A 46 -3.61 9.41 0.61
N LYS A 47 -3.18 10.60 0.16
CA LYS A 47 -4.00 11.61 -0.56
C LYS A 47 -5.23 12.02 0.22
N ILE A 48 -5.13 12.05 1.55
CA ILE A 48 -6.21 12.48 2.44
C ILE A 48 -5.85 13.79 3.12
N SER A 49 -6.88 14.60 3.38
CA SER A 49 -6.75 15.84 4.14
C SER A 49 -7.92 16.05 5.08
N GLU A 50 -7.66 16.74 6.17
CA GLU A 50 -8.73 17.19 7.07
C GLU A 50 -9.69 18.14 6.35
N GLY A 51 -10.95 18.13 6.72
CA GLY A 51 -12.00 18.94 6.11
C GLY A 51 -12.68 18.35 4.88
N GLN A 52 -12.18 17.26 4.32
CA GLN A 52 -12.82 16.61 3.15
C GLN A 52 -14.00 15.74 3.54
N ASN A 53 -14.97 15.60 2.62
CA ASN A 53 -16.10 14.70 2.79
C ASN A 53 -15.65 13.24 2.77
N PHE A 54 -15.99 12.50 3.81
CA PHE A 54 -15.67 11.09 3.91
C PHE A 54 -16.62 10.24 3.05
N LYS A 55 -16.03 9.26 2.37
CA LYS A 55 -16.74 8.16 1.70
C LYS A 55 -16.07 6.87 2.09
N ILE A 56 -16.82 5.81 2.31
CA ILE A 56 -16.28 4.50 2.70
C ILE A 56 -15.24 3.95 1.69
N SER A 57 -15.40 4.27 0.39
CA SER A 57 -14.42 3.89 -0.65
C SER A 57 -13.03 4.47 -0.41
N MET A 58 -12.93 5.60 0.31
CA MET A 58 -11.65 6.26 0.58
C MET A 58 -10.73 5.40 1.44
N LEU A 59 -11.27 4.56 2.33
CA LEU A 59 -10.45 3.64 3.11
C LEU A 59 -9.64 2.71 2.21
N ASN A 60 -10.30 2.14 1.19
CA ASN A 60 -9.61 1.26 0.23
C ASN A 60 -8.62 2.03 -0.64
N GLU A 61 -8.93 3.28 -1.00
CA GLU A 61 -8.02 4.14 -1.77
C GLU A 61 -6.78 4.50 -0.96
N ILE A 62 -6.94 4.85 0.32
CA ILE A 62 -5.84 5.11 1.25
C ILE A 62 -4.95 3.87 1.38
N LEU A 63 -5.55 2.72 1.69
CA LEU A 63 -4.83 1.45 1.78
C LEU A 63 -4.02 1.18 0.52
N LYS A 64 -4.68 1.26 -0.64
CA LYS A 64 -4.02 1.05 -1.93
C LYS A 64 -2.85 2.01 -2.15
N ASN A 65 -3.06 3.31 -1.94
CA ASN A 65 -2.04 4.32 -2.16
C ASN A 65 -0.82 4.11 -1.23
N LEU A 66 -1.06 3.74 0.04
CA LEU A 66 0.01 3.47 0.99
C LEU A 66 0.78 2.19 0.63
N TYR A 67 0.11 1.10 0.25
CA TYR A 67 0.78 -0.11 -0.22
C TYR A 67 1.53 0.11 -1.55
N ASP A 68 0.97 0.87 -2.48
CA ASP A 68 1.61 1.19 -3.77
C ASP A 68 2.91 2.01 -3.59
N SER A 69 3.07 2.70 -2.45
CA SER A 69 4.31 3.42 -2.12
C SER A 69 5.49 2.50 -1.83
N ASN A 70 5.24 1.25 -1.47
CA ASN A 70 6.22 0.24 -1.05
C ASN A 70 7.04 0.56 0.21
N PHE A 71 6.65 1.58 0.97
CA PHE A 71 7.33 1.93 2.22
C PHE A 71 6.81 1.17 3.44
N PHE A 72 5.67 0.49 3.31
CA PHE A 72 4.97 -0.13 4.43
C PHE A 72 4.81 -1.63 4.20
N SER A 73 5.11 -2.42 5.24
CA SER A 73 4.86 -3.87 5.28
C SER A 73 3.43 -4.17 5.69
N ASN A 74 2.86 -3.33 6.55
CA ASN A 74 1.49 -3.45 7.00
C ASN A 74 0.83 -2.07 7.13
N VAL A 75 -0.45 -1.99 6.77
CA VAL A 75 -1.27 -0.78 6.86
C VAL A 75 -2.67 -1.17 7.30
N SER A 76 -3.18 -0.51 8.32
CA SER A 76 -4.59 -0.56 8.67
C SER A 76 -5.18 0.85 8.71
N VAL A 77 -6.40 1.00 8.22
CA VAL A 77 -7.11 2.29 8.18
C VAL A 77 -8.51 2.09 8.70
N THR A 78 -8.90 2.91 9.66
CA THR A 78 -10.26 2.95 10.20
C THR A 78 -10.81 4.37 10.17
N PHE A 79 -12.14 4.49 10.18
CA PHE A 79 -12.82 5.76 10.29
C PHE A 79 -13.88 5.67 11.36
N GLU A 80 -13.70 6.42 12.42
CA GLU A 80 -14.63 6.48 13.56
C GLU A 80 -14.69 7.89 14.13
N ASN A 81 -15.87 8.36 14.50
CA ASN A 81 -16.08 9.69 15.11
C ASN A 81 -15.48 10.85 14.30
N SER A 82 -15.56 10.79 12.97
CA SER A 82 -14.96 11.77 12.06
C SER A 82 -13.42 11.80 12.07
N ILE A 83 -12.77 10.74 12.60
CA ILE A 83 -11.32 10.58 12.66
C ILE A 83 -10.93 9.42 11.76
N ILE A 84 -9.97 9.65 10.86
CA ILE A 84 -9.28 8.57 10.15
C ILE A 84 -8.05 8.20 10.98
N ALA A 85 -8.00 6.95 11.44
CA ALA A 85 -6.81 6.41 12.08
C ALA A 85 -6.07 5.51 11.09
N ILE A 86 -4.81 5.85 10.82
CA ILE A 86 -3.88 5.10 9.97
C ILE A 86 -2.81 4.51 10.88
N ASN A 87 -2.79 3.18 10.99
CA ASN A 87 -1.73 2.48 11.69
C ASN A 87 -0.87 1.75 10.67
N ILE A 88 0.43 1.96 10.72
CA ILE A 88 1.40 1.44 9.75
C ILE A 88 2.52 0.68 10.43
N GLU A 89 3.11 -0.22 9.67
CA GLU A 89 4.39 -0.85 9.95
C GLU A 89 5.31 -0.57 8.77
N GLU A 90 6.44 0.07 9.02
CA GLU A 90 7.38 0.41 7.95
C GLU A 90 8.09 -0.84 7.44
N ALA A 91 8.23 -0.95 6.12
CA ALA A 91 8.99 -2.03 5.51
C ALA A 91 10.48 -1.93 5.89
N PRO A 92 11.17 -3.04 6.20
CA PRO A 92 12.58 -3.03 6.50
C PRO A 92 13.41 -2.52 5.32
N LEU A 93 14.55 -1.91 5.60
CA LEU A 93 15.48 -1.44 4.58
C LEU A 93 16.46 -2.55 4.16
N ILE A 94 16.72 -2.61 2.87
CA ILE A 94 17.75 -3.49 2.33
C ILE A 94 19.12 -2.83 2.55
N LYS A 95 19.97 -3.43 3.38
CA LYS A 95 21.35 -2.95 3.56
C LYS A 95 22.18 -3.18 2.31
N ASP A 96 22.20 -4.40 1.80
CA ASP A 96 22.96 -4.79 0.61
C ASP A 96 22.33 -5.98 -0.10
N ILE A 97 22.64 -6.11 -1.40
CA ILE A 97 22.21 -7.24 -2.23
C ILE A 97 23.47 -7.90 -2.80
N LYS A 98 23.72 -9.13 -2.37
CA LYS A 98 24.84 -9.94 -2.82
C LYS A 98 24.39 -10.96 -3.86
N ILE A 99 25.11 -11.05 -4.99
CA ILE A 99 24.87 -12.04 -6.03
C ILE A 99 26.07 -12.96 -6.07
N SER A 100 25.85 -14.26 -5.79
CA SER A 100 26.89 -15.28 -5.79
C SER A 100 26.60 -16.37 -6.84
N GLY A 101 27.56 -17.28 -7.06
CA GLY A 101 27.41 -18.43 -7.99
C GLY A 101 27.61 -18.11 -9.46
N LEU A 102 27.71 -16.85 -9.86
CA LEU A 102 28.01 -16.45 -11.24
C LEU A 102 29.51 -16.16 -11.40
N LYS A 103 30.16 -16.76 -12.41
CA LYS A 103 31.59 -16.53 -12.70
C LYS A 103 31.83 -15.25 -13.49
N ALA A 104 30.90 -14.85 -14.37
CA ALA A 104 31.06 -13.71 -15.27
C ALA A 104 30.56 -12.42 -14.63
N ASP A 105 31.46 -11.48 -14.34
CA ASP A 105 31.13 -10.20 -13.71
C ASP A 105 30.21 -9.32 -14.58
N LYS A 106 30.38 -9.38 -15.92
CA LYS A 106 29.46 -8.70 -16.84
C LYS A 106 28.00 -9.15 -16.62
N PHE A 107 27.81 -10.42 -16.35
CA PHE A 107 26.48 -10.98 -16.14
C PHE A 107 25.92 -10.65 -14.75
N LYS A 108 26.78 -10.65 -13.70
CA LYS A 108 26.39 -10.13 -12.38
C LYS A 108 25.91 -8.67 -12.46
N LYS A 109 26.64 -7.84 -13.21
CA LYS A 109 26.27 -6.44 -13.42
C LYS A 109 24.91 -6.33 -14.10
N LEU A 110 24.68 -7.09 -15.19
CA LEU A 110 23.40 -7.09 -15.91
C LEU A 110 22.22 -7.48 -15.00
N ILE A 111 22.41 -8.51 -14.17
CA ILE A 111 21.37 -8.90 -13.20
C ILE A 111 21.14 -7.79 -12.20
N ARG A 112 22.19 -7.27 -11.58
CA ARG A 112 22.09 -6.20 -10.57
C ARG A 112 21.36 -4.96 -11.09
N GLU A 113 21.62 -4.55 -12.34
CA GLU A 113 20.93 -3.43 -12.97
C GLU A 113 19.44 -3.69 -13.22
N SER A 114 19.06 -4.95 -13.38
CA SER A 114 17.67 -5.35 -13.62
C SER A 114 16.85 -5.61 -12.37
N LEU A 115 17.46 -5.60 -11.18
CA LEU A 115 16.73 -5.79 -9.93
C LEU A 115 15.76 -4.65 -9.68
N ILE A 116 14.57 -4.96 -9.19
CA ILE A 116 13.56 -4.01 -8.68
C ILE A 116 13.99 -3.56 -7.28
N LEU A 117 14.34 -4.51 -6.42
CA LEU A 117 14.88 -4.26 -5.10
C LEU A 117 16.27 -3.64 -5.20
N LYS A 118 16.53 -2.63 -4.40
CA LYS A 118 17.81 -1.91 -4.39
C LYS A 118 18.34 -1.79 -2.96
N SER A 119 19.65 -1.76 -2.81
CA SER A 119 20.26 -1.37 -1.54
C SER A 119 19.74 0.00 -1.10
N ARG A 120 19.45 0.16 0.17
CA ARG A 120 18.78 1.31 0.80
C ARG A 120 17.31 1.52 0.43
N GLY A 121 16.72 0.65 -0.39
CA GLY A 121 15.29 0.62 -0.65
C GLY A 121 14.54 -0.25 0.37
N SER A 122 13.23 -0.12 0.39
CA SER A 122 12.36 -0.97 1.21
C SER A 122 12.33 -2.39 0.67
N PHE A 123 12.33 -3.37 1.58
CA PHE A 123 12.18 -4.76 1.24
C PHE A 123 10.71 -5.13 1.07
N ASN A 124 10.40 -5.88 0.02
CA ASN A 124 9.07 -6.42 -0.23
C ASN A 124 9.19 -7.84 -0.80
N GLU A 125 8.57 -8.78 -0.12
CA GLU A 125 8.58 -10.21 -0.50
C GLU A 125 7.97 -10.48 -1.87
N PHE A 126 6.92 -9.72 -2.24
CA PHE A 126 6.33 -9.83 -3.56
C PHE A 126 7.35 -9.50 -4.65
N PHE A 127 8.10 -8.42 -4.51
CA PHE A 127 9.14 -8.05 -5.48
C PHE A 127 10.28 -9.05 -5.51
N LEU A 128 10.67 -9.63 -4.37
CA LEU A 128 11.66 -10.70 -4.35
C LEU A 128 11.20 -11.92 -5.19
N SER A 129 9.93 -12.28 -5.07
CA SER A 129 9.34 -13.36 -5.87
C SER A 129 9.33 -13.06 -7.37
N GLU A 130 8.96 -11.84 -7.75
CA GLU A 130 8.97 -11.39 -9.14
C GLU A 130 10.40 -11.31 -9.71
N GLU A 131 11.35 -10.80 -8.93
CA GLU A 131 12.77 -10.77 -9.33
C GLU A 131 13.33 -12.15 -9.60
N LYS A 132 12.98 -13.13 -8.77
CA LYS A 132 13.39 -14.52 -8.99
C LYS A 132 12.97 -15.01 -10.39
N LYS A 133 11.75 -14.71 -10.83
CA LYS A 133 11.23 -15.05 -12.16
C LYS A 133 12.01 -14.32 -13.27
N ILE A 134 12.25 -13.02 -13.09
CA ILE A 134 12.98 -12.19 -14.04
C ILE A 134 14.41 -12.70 -14.20
N ILE A 135 15.11 -12.95 -13.09
CA ILE A 135 16.50 -13.46 -13.11
C ILE A 135 16.54 -14.84 -13.76
N GLN A 136 15.59 -15.73 -13.43
CA GLN A 136 15.50 -17.06 -14.02
C GLN A 136 15.34 -16.99 -15.55
N SER A 137 14.50 -16.08 -16.04
CA SER A 137 14.31 -15.86 -17.48
C SER A 137 15.59 -15.37 -18.14
N LYS A 138 16.30 -14.40 -17.53
CA LYS A 138 17.59 -13.89 -18.04
C LYS A 138 18.67 -14.96 -18.07
N LEU A 139 18.75 -15.79 -17.03
CA LEU A 139 19.67 -16.93 -16.97
C LEU A 139 19.42 -17.94 -18.11
N ARG A 140 18.15 -18.29 -18.35
CA ARG A 140 17.78 -19.16 -19.47
C ARG A 140 18.15 -18.57 -20.82
N SER A 141 17.89 -17.29 -21.04
CA SER A 141 18.25 -16.60 -22.29
C SER A 141 19.77 -16.54 -22.51
N ALA A 142 20.56 -16.59 -21.44
CA ALA A 142 22.02 -16.66 -21.49
C ALA A 142 22.59 -18.09 -21.55
N GLY A 143 21.74 -19.13 -21.71
CA GLY A 143 22.13 -20.53 -21.82
C GLY A 143 22.21 -21.31 -20.50
N TYR A 144 21.88 -20.65 -19.36
CA TYR A 144 21.88 -21.32 -18.05
C TYR A 144 20.51 -21.95 -17.76
N TYR A 145 20.15 -22.97 -18.55
CA TYR A 145 18.81 -23.59 -18.52
C TYR A 145 18.49 -24.31 -17.19
N PHE A 146 19.49 -24.85 -16.51
CA PHE A 146 19.34 -25.63 -15.28
C PHE A 146 19.74 -24.84 -14.03
N SER A 147 19.87 -23.53 -14.14
CA SER A 147 20.17 -22.67 -12.98
C SER A 147 19.04 -22.68 -11.98
N LYS A 148 19.39 -22.71 -10.70
CA LYS A 148 18.47 -22.53 -9.57
C LYS A 148 18.81 -21.24 -8.86
N ILE A 149 17.79 -20.49 -8.46
CA ILE A 149 17.92 -19.26 -7.69
C ILE A 149 17.33 -19.51 -6.31
N ASP A 150 18.19 -19.43 -5.31
CA ASP A 150 17.82 -19.56 -3.91
C ASP A 150 18.10 -18.22 -3.22
N PRO A 151 17.07 -17.37 -3.01
CA PRO A 151 17.23 -16.14 -2.25
C PRO A 151 17.46 -16.48 -0.77
N PHE A 152 18.40 -15.80 -0.16
CA PHE A 152 18.67 -15.86 1.26
C PHE A 152 18.52 -14.47 1.87
N ILE A 153 17.72 -14.35 2.92
CA ILE A 153 17.47 -13.10 3.65
C ILE A 153 18.15 -13.22 5.00
N GLU A 154 19.07 -12.35 5.26
CA GLU A 154 19.71 -12.18 6.56
C GLU A 154 19.11 -10.95 7.25
N ILE A 155 18.47 -11.17 8.39
CA ILE A 155 17.94 -10.09 9.22
C ILE A 155 19.09 -9.58 10.09
N LEU A 156 19.37 -8.29 9.97
CA LEU A 156 20.41 -7.65 10.74
C LEU A 156 19.76 -6.81 11.85
N ASP A 157 20.19 -7.01 13.09
CA ASP A 157 19.79 -6.19 14.23
C ASP A 157 20.56 -4.85 14.20
N ASP A 158 20.29 -4.04 13.18
CA ASP A 158 20.80 -2.68 13.12
C ASP A 158 19.79 -1.73 13.79
N ASN A 159 20.01 -1.46 15.05
CA ASN A 159 19.39 -0.34 15.76
C ASN A 159 19.97 0.98 15.20
N MET A 160 19.61 1.34 13.98
CA MET A 160 19.85 2.67 13.43
C MET A 160 18.56 3.28 12.92
#